data_ec4634ae29fc5b46e652246dd4c169d2
#
_entry.id   ec4634ae29fc5b46e652246dd4c169d2
#
_cell.length_a   1.000
_cell.length_b   1.000
_cell.length_c   1.000
_cell.angle_alpha   90.00
_cell.angle_beta   90.00
_cell.angle_gamma   90.00
#
_symmetry.space_group_name_H-M   'P 1'
#
loop_
_entity.id
_entity.type
_entity.pdbx_description
1 polymer ?
#
loop_
_entity_poly.entity_id
_entity_poly.type
_entity_poly.pdbx_seq_one_letter_code
_entity_poly.pdbx_strand_id
1 'polypeptide(L)'
;AVWQQGGGVPGDGTSPVMPTPDFFTCLTLVFHPPYGVYGVLICIGLFAILLIMVMRLGYSEDGEYDKDRNFTYSTKGTYGTSGWMNREEMDGVLELVSDLRGHPGTILGMLDNKAVCVPKETRLNRNLAVYGASGSMKTRSFCMNRILQSVACGESLIICDPKSELYEKSSEYLRNKGYIVRVFNLVSAENSDSWNCLCEIDGQELMAQLFVDVIIKNTATNGK
;
A
#
# COMPACT_ATOMS: atom_id res chain seq x y z
N ALA A 1 -7.78 -29.03 -52.88
CA ALA A 1 -9.14 -29.61 -52.97
C ALA A 1 -10.12 -28.61 -53.64
N VAL A 2 -10.04 -27.35 -53.36
CA VAL A 2 -10.90 -26.29 -53.97
C VAL A 2 -10.65 -26.18 -55.48
N TRP A 3 -9.46 -26.51 -55.96
CA TRP A 3 -9.04 -26.45 -57.38
C TRP A 3 -9.68 -27.49 -58.27
N GLN A 4 -10.18 -28.58 -57.73
CA GLN A 4 -10.73 -29.69 -58.54
C GLN A 4 -12.25 -29.53 -58.87
N GLN A 5 -12.94 -28.62 -58.22
CA GLN A 5 -14.40 -28.41 -58.46
C GLN A 5 -14.73 -27.25 -59.41
N GLY A 6 -13.75 -26.49 -59.86
CA GLY A 6 -13.92 -25.38 -60.78
C GLY A 6 -13.61 -25.74 -62.23
N GLY A 7 -14.10 -26.90 -62.72
CA GLY A 7 -13.91 -27.32 -64.08
C GLY A 7 -14.95 -26.74 -65.03
N GLY A 8 -14.56 -25.81 -65.86
CA GLY A 8 -15.36 -25.31 -66.96
C GLY A 8 -14.67 -24.14 -67.64
N VAL A 9 -13.87 -24.43 -68.65
CA VAL A 9 -13.31 -23.40 -69.53
C VAL A 9 -14.29 -23.13 -70.65
N PRO A 10 -14.65 -21.90 -70.88
CA PRO A 10 -14.85 -21.40 -72.24
C PRO A 10 -13.83 -20.31 -72.53
N GLY A 11 -13.22 -20.45 -73.73
CA GLY A 11 -12.23 -19.50 -74.20
C GLY A 11 -12.80 -18.13 -74.44
N ASP A 12 -12.44 -17.22 -73.57
CA ASP A 12 -12.45 -15.80 -73.79
C ASP A 12 -11.28 -15.22 -73.01
N GLY A 13 -10.41 -14.49 -73.64
CA GLY A 13 -9.08 -14.06 -73.22
C GLY A 13 -8.98 -13.22 -71.95
N THR A 14 -9.82 -13.47 -70.96
CA THR A 14 -9.73 -12.91 -69.61
C THR A 14 -9.12 -13.92 -68.68
N SER A 15 -8.02 -13.59 -68.05
CA SER A 15 -7.40 -14.37 -66.96
C SER A 15 -8.49 -14.81 -65.98
N PRO A 16 -8.55 -16.11 -65.60
CA PRO A 16 -9.55 -16.55 -64.64
C PRO A 16 -9.31 -15.81 -63.30
N VAL A 17 -10.21 -14.93 -62.96
CA VAL A 17 -10.25 -14.37 -61.60
C VAL A 17 -10.61 -15.52 -60.67
N MET A 18 -9.62 -16.02 -59.96
CA MET A 18 -9.87 -17.01 -58.90
C MET A 18 -10.82 -16.44 -57.88
N PRO A 19 -11.97 -17.04 -57.62
CA PRO A 19 -12.79 -16.63 -56.50
C PRO A 19 -11.99 -16.85 -55.24
N THR A 20 -11.82 -15.80 -54.45
CA THR A 20 -11.25 -15.92 -53.12
C THR A 20 -12.16 -16.82 -52.30
N PRO A 21 -11.69 -17.95 -51.81
CA PRO A 21 -12.54 -18.87 -51.07
C PRO A 21 -13.05 -18.17 -49.80
N ASP A 22 -14.38 -18.18 -49.65
CA ASP A 22 -15.03 -17.64 -48.46
C ASP A 22 -14.55 -18.44 -47.21
N PHE A 23 -14.26 -17.74 -46.13
CA PHE A 23 -13.72 -18.33 -44.91
C PHE A 23 -14.55 -19.53 -44.39
N PHE A 24 -15.89 -19.41 -44.46
CA PHE A 24 -16.80 -20.48 -44.03
C PHE A 24 -16.73 -21.70 -44.97
N THR A 25 -16.56 -21.49 -46.27
CA THR A 25 -16.37 -22.57 -47.23
C THR A 25 -15.04 -23.32 -47.01
N CYS A 26 -13.98 -22.59 -46.68
CA CYS A 26 -12.70 -23.21 -46.34
C CYS A 26 -12.81 -24.02 -45.04
N LEU A 27 -13.49 -23.54 -44.04
CA LEU A 27 -13.71 -24.20 -42.77
C LEU A 27 -14.50 -25.51 -42.92
N THR A 28 -15.56 -25.51 -43.74
CA THR A 28 -16.34 -26.73 -43.98
C THR A 28 -15.57 -27.78 -44.80
N LEU A 29 -14.74 -27.34 -45.76
CA LEU A 29 -13.90 -28.23 -46.57
C LEU A 29 -12.83 -28.95 -45.77
N VAL A 30 -12.33 -28.35 -44.66
CA VAL A 30 -11.36 -28.98 -43.79
C VAL A 30 -11.91 -30.26 -43.13
N PHE A 31 -13.24 -30.36 -42.94
CA PHE A 31 -13.88 -31.54 -42.33
C PHE A 31 -14.43 -32.54 -43.34
N HIS A 32 -14.35 -32.27 -44.68
CA HIS A 32 -14.81 -33.19 -45.72
C HIS A 32 -13.71 -34.16 -46.18
N PRO A 33 -14.09 -35.42 -46.54
CA PRO A 33 -13.15 -36.39 -47.14
C PRO A 33 -12.52 -35.84 -48.44
N PRO A 34 -11.21 -36.10 -48.69
CA PRO A 34 -10.29 -36.92 -47.92
C PRO A 34 -9.55 -36.20 -46.79
N TYR A 35 -9.76 -34.91 -46.62
CA TYR A 35 -8.99 -34.06 -45.68
C TYR A 35 -9.57 -34.01 -44.27
N GLY A 36 -10.81 -34.44 -44.07
CA GLY A 36 -11.53 -34.34 -42.80
C GLY A 36 -10.79 -34.99 -41.61
N VAL A 37 -10.10 -36.11 -41.85
CA VAL A 37 -9.30 -36.78 -40.81
C VAL A 37 -8.17 -35.86 -40.31
N TYR A 38 -7.46 -35.20 -41.24
CA TYR A 38 -6.38 -34.27 -40.87
C TYR A 38 -6.91 -33.01 -40.15
N GLY A 39 -8.06 -32.48 -40.56
CA GLY A 39 -8.70 -31.38 -39.90
C GLY A 39 -9.04 -31.68 -38.45
N VAL A 40 -9.63 -32.83 -38.17
CA VAL A 40 -9.93 -33.30 -36.82
C VAL A 40 -8.65 -33.49 -35.99
N LEU A 41 -7.61 -34.07 -36.55
CA LEU A 41 -6.34 -34.26 -35.84
C LEU A 41 -5.68 -32.91 -35.46
N ILE A 42 -5.74 -31.92 -36.36
CA ILE A 42 -5.24 -30.57 -36.08
C ILE A 42 -6.04 -29.93 -34.96
N CYS A 43 -7.36 -30.01 -34.97
CA CYS A 43 -8.23 -29.45 -33.90
C CYS A 43 -7.93 -30.12 -32.54
N ILE A 44 -7.77 -31.46 -32.51
CA ILE A 44 -7.40 -32.18 -31.29
C ILE A 44 -6.00 -31.75 -30.81
N GLY A 45 -5.05 -31.59 -31.70
CA GLY A 45 -3.70 -31.11 -31.37
C GLY A 45 -3.71 -29.69 -30.78
N LEU A 46 -4.45 -28.76 -31.40
CA LEU A 46 -4.59 -27.41 -30.89
C LEU A 46 -5.29 -27.38 -29.54
N PHE A 47 -6.34 -28.18 -29.35
CA PHE A 47 -7.03 -28.31 -28.07
C PHE A 47 -6.13 -28.90 -26.98
N ALA A 48 -5.33 -29.90 -27.31
CA ALA A 48 -4.35 -30.47 -26.38
C ALA A 48 -3.28 -29.44 -25.98
N ILE A 49 -2.76 -28.65 -26.95
CA ILE A 49 -1.81 -27.57 -26.68
C ILE A 49 -2.46 -26.49 -25.75
N LEU A 50 -3.71 -26.09 -26.04
CA LEU A 50 -4.44 -25.16 -25.22
C LEU A 50 -4.64 -25.69 -23.80
N LEU A 51 -5.01 -26.96 -23.64
CA LEU A 51 -5.15 -27.62 -22.33
C LEU A 51 -3.81 -27.63 -21.58
N ILE A 52 -2.71 -27.98 -22.23
CA ILE A 52 -1.37 -27.96 -21.62
C ILE A 52 -1.01 -26.53 -21.22
N MET A 53 -1.33 -25.54 -22.05
CA MET A 53 -1.06 -24.14 -21.76
C MET A 53 -1.88 -23.65 -20.56
N VAL A 54 -3.16 -23.99 -20.49
CA VAL A 54 -4.03 -23.69 -19.36
C VAL A 54 -3.57 -24.41 -18.09
N MET A 55 -3.18 -25.66 -18.17
CA MET A 55 -2.63 -26.42 -17.04
C MET A 55 -1.27 -25.88 -16.57
N ARG A 56 -0.46 -25.34 -17.47
CA ARG A 56 0.80 -24.68 -17.11
C ARG A 56 0.61 -23.23 -16.59
N LEU A 57 -0.42 -22.54 -17.06
CA LEU A 57 -0.84 -21.24 -16.52
C LEU A 57 -1.72 -21.39 -15.26
N GLY A 58 -2.29 -22.60 -15.06
CA GLY A 58 -3.09 -22.94 -13.90
C GLY A 58 -2.25 -22.97 -12.65
N TYR A 59 -2.54 -22.04 -11.79
CA TYR A 59 -2.36 -21.95 -10.36
C TYR A 59 -1.30 -22.94 -9.81
N SER A 60 -0.06 -22.55 -9.87
CA SER A 60 0.95 -23.10 -9.00
C SER A 60 0.65 -22.51 -7.61
N GLU A 61 0.00 -23.26 -6.74
CA GLU A 61 0.02 -23.02 -5.30
C GLU A 61 1.45 -23.27 -4.81
N ASP A 62 2.39 -22.48 -5.31
CA ASP A 62 3.77 -22.51 -4.87
C ASP A 62 3.86 -21.82 -3.51
N GLY A 63 3.69 -22.56 -2.47
CA GLY A 63 3.84 -22.09 -1.13
C GLY A 63 4.06 -23.22 -0.13
N GLU A 64 4.81 -22.95 0.89
CA GLU A 64 4.96 -23.85 2.04
C GLU A 64 3.78 -23.62 2.98
N TYR A 65 2.99 -24.67 3.23
CA TYR A 65 1.83 -24.62 4.11
C TYR A 65 2.25 -24.76 5.58
N ASP A 66 2.04 -23.70 6.35
CA ASP A 66 2.22 -23.70 7.80
C ASP A 66 0.95 -24.22 8.48
N LYS A 67 1.02 -25.44 9.04
CA LYS A 67 -0.12 -26.10 9.73
C LYS A 67 -0.51 -25.40 11.02
N ASP A 68 0.44 -24.78 11.72
CA ASP A 68 0.20 -24.18 13.02
C ASP A 68 -0.56 -22.86 12.90
N ARG A 69 -0.34 -22.15 11.80
CA ARG A 69 -0.94 -20.83 11.53
C ARG A 69 -2.03 -20.88 10.46
N ASN A 70 -2.26 -22.04 9.84
CA ASN A 70 -3.28 -22.28 8.81
C ASN A 70 -3.20 -21.30 7.63
N PHE A 71 -1.99 -21.04 7.13
CA PHE A 71 -1.81 -20.26 5.91
C PHE A 71 -0.60 -20.73 5.10
N THR A 72 -0.59 -20.38 3.81
CA THR A 72 0.45 -20.76 2.86
C THR A 72 1.38 -19.57 2.60
N TYR A 73 2.68 -19.76 2.81
CA TYR A 73 3.71 -18.80 2.42
C TYR A 73 4.04 -18.96 0.94
N SER A 74 3.91 -17.90 0.15
CA SER A 74 4.43 -17.92 -1.22
C SER A 74 5.92 -17.59 -1.23
N THR A 75 6.73 -18.52 -1.71
CA THR A 75 8.17 -18.31 -1.89
C THR A 75 8.50 -17.52 -3.17
N LYS A 76 7.54 -17.41 -4.10
CA LYS A 76 7.71 -16.74 -5.40
C LYS A 76 7.16 -15.32 -5.44
N GLY A 77 6.69 -14.79 -4.31
CA GLY A 77 6.15 -13.42 -4.25
C GLY A 77 4.84 -13.20 -5.00
N THR A 78 3.99 -14.23 -5.12
CA THR A 78 2.68 -14.17 -5.80
C THR A 78 1.79 -13.04 -5.27
N TYR A 79 1.91 -12.71 -3.99
CA TYR A 79 1.17 -11.63 -3.32
C TYR A 79 2.06 -10.43 -2.96
N GLY A 80 3.22 -10.33 -3.56
CA GLY A 80 4.24 -9.34 -3.28
C GLY A 80 5.45 -9.96 -2.59
N THR A 81 6.59 -9.30 -2.73
CA THR A 81 7.83 -9.69 -2.05
C THR A 81 8.08 -8.69 -0.94
N SER A 82 8.14 -9.16 0.30
CA SER A 82 8.65 -8.38 1.42
C SER A 82 9.89 -9.07 1.99
N GLY A 83 10.91 -8.29 2.23
CA GLY A 83 12.16 -8.75 2.81
C GLY A 83 12.73 -7.69 3.75
N TRP A 84 13.75 -8.03 4.49
CA TRP A 84 14.51 -7.03 5.22
C TRP A 84 15.29 -6.16 4.24
N MET A 85 15.20 -4.85 4.43
CA MET A 85 15.93 -3.87 3.63
C MET A 85 17.43 -4.11 3.73
N ASN A 86 18.11 -4.19 2.60
CA ASN A 86 19.56 -4.24 2.55
C ASN A 86 20.18 -2.83 2.69
N ARG A 87 21.51 -2.73 2.81
CA ARG A 87 22.17 -1.45 3.05
C ARG A 87 22.08 -0.49 1.86
N GLU A 88 22.10 -1.01 0.64
CA GLU A 88 22.00 -0.20 -0.58
C GLU A 88 20.59 0.39 -0.75
N GLU A 89 19.57 -0.39 -0.43
CA GLU A 89 18.17 0.07 -0.40
C GLU A 89 17.94 1.11 0.69
N MET A 90 18.60 0.95 1.85
CA MET A 90 18.51 1.87 2.97
C MET A 90 19.07 3.25 2.62
N ASP A 91 20.21 3.32 1.94
CA ASP A 91 20.87 4.59 1.59
C ASP A 91 20.00 5.48 0.68
N GLY A 92 19.05 4.88 -0.05
CA GLY A 92 18.09 5.62 -0.88
C GLY A 92 16.86 6.16 -0.13
N VAL A 93 16.61 5.70 1.09
CA VAL A 93 15.33 5.92 1.81
C VAL A 93 15.55 6.48 3.22
N LEU A 94 16.62 6.09 3.88
CA LEU A 94 16.95 6.42 5.26
C LEU A 94 18.31 7.12 5.33
N GLU A 95 18.53 7.85 6.40
CA GLU A 95 19.78 8.54 6.68
C GLU A 95 20.48 7.94 7.91
N LEU A 96 21.79 7.76 7.83
CA LEU A 96 22.64 7.38 8.97
C LEU A 96 23.30 8.63 9.56
N VAL A 97 22.84 9.03 10.73
CA VAL A 97 23.22 10.29 11.37
C VAL A 97 24.08 10.02 12.60
N SER A 98 25.23 10.65 12.69
CA SER A 98 26.13 10.56 13.86
C SER A 98 25.82 11.63 14.91
N ASP A 99 25.37 12.81 14.52
CA ASP A 99 24.98 13.89 15.42
C ASP A 99 23.50 14.24 15.24
N LEU A 100 22.72 14.01 16.28
CA LEU A 100 21.28 14.21 16.30
C LEU A 100 20.86 15.63 16.71
N ARG A 101 21.81 16.51 17.04
CA ARG A 101 21.50 17.88 17.49
C ARG A 101 20.86 18.68 16.36
N GLY A 102 19.57 18.98 16.51
CA GLY A 102 18.79 19.72 15.51
C GLY A 102 18.49 18.96 14.23
N HIS A 103 18.74 17.64 14.18
CA HIS A 103 18.43 16.84 13.01
C HIS A 103 16.92 16.63 12.88
N PRO A 104 16.27 17.04 11.76
CA PRO A 104 14.81 17.06 11.64
C PRO A 104 14.19 15.71 11.28
N GLY A 105 14.98 14.69 11.01
CA GLY A 105 14.52 13.36 10.66
C GLY A 105 13.92 12.60 11.86
N THR A 106 13.09 11.60 11.63
CA THR A 106 12.54 10.76 12.69
C THR A 106 13.45 9.58 12.97
N ILE A 107 13.91 9.45 14.20
CA ILE A 107 14.80 8.35 14.63
C ILE A 107 14.00 7.05 14.69
N LEU A 108 14.46 6.03 13.97
CA LEU A 108 13.91 4.67 13.99
C LEU A 108 14.69 3.73 14.92
N GLY A 109 15.99 3.92 15.02
CA GLY A 109 16.86 3.05 15.78
C GLY A 109 18.33 3.41 15.61
N MET A 110 19.22 2.46 15.91
CA MET A 110 20.67 2.62 15.73
C MET A 110 21.24 1.46 14.93
N LEU A 111 22.18 1.79 14.06
CA LEU A 111 22.99 0.86 13.26
C LEU A 111 24.43 1.36 13.25
N ASP A 112 25.40 0.49 13.55
CA ASP A 112 26.83 0.82 13.55
C ASP A 112 27.15 2.11 14.36
N ASN A 113 26.55 2.26 15.51
CA ASN A 113 26.69 3.44 16.39
C ASN A 113 26.22 4.78 15.77
N LYS A 114 25.43 4.72 14.69
CA LYS A 114 24.76 5.86 14.07
C LYS A 114 23.25 5.73 14.20
N ALA A 115 22.55 6.83 14.32
CA ALA A 115 21.10 6.82 14.30
C ALA A 115 20.58 6.62 12.88
N VAL A 116 19.63 5.71 12.73
CA VAL A 116 18.87 5.50 11.49
C VAL A 116 17.66 6.43 11.53
N CYS A 117 17.58 7.37 10.61
CA CYS A 117 16.54 8.37 10.57
C CYS A 117 15.74 8.31 9.27
N VAL A 118 14.42 8.55 9.36
CA VAL A 118 13.62 8.92 8.18
C VAL A 118 13.82 10.40 7.93
N PRO A 119 14.30 10.81 6.74
CA PRO A 119 14.50 12.22 6.42
C PRO A 119 13.22 13.05 6.57
N LYS A 120 13.35 14.33 6.90
CA LYS A 120 12.18 15.24 6.93
C LYS A 120 11.57 15.38 5.54
N GLU A 121 12.42 15.53 4.52
CA GLU A 121 12.02 15.64 3.12
C GLU A 121 12.11 14.26 2.46
N THR A 122 11.11 13.44 2.68
CA THR A 122 11.01 12.11 2.09
C THR A 122 9.75 11.99 1.24
N ARG A 123 9.79 11.15 0.20
CA ARG A 123 8.59 10.75 -0.56
C ARG A 123 7.74 9.73 0.18
N LEU A 124 8.25 9.16 1.27
CA LEU A 124 7.54 8.20 2.09
C LEU A 124 6.55 8.88 3.02
N ASN A 125 5.50 8.16 3.36
CA ASN A 125 4.60 8.57 4.43
C ASN A 125 5.36 8.59 5.77
N ARG A 126 5.25 9.69 6.51
CA ARG A 126 5.90 9.87 7.81
C ARG A 126 5.09 9.29 8.99
N ASN A 127 3.97 8.63 8.71
CA ASN A 127 3.21 7.93 9.75
C ASN A 127 3.99 6.69 10.21
N LEU A 128 4.13 6.54 11.52
CA LEU A 128 4.82 5.44 12.15
C LEU A 128 3.89 4.69 13.09
N ALA A 129 3.89 3.38 12.99
CA ALA A 129 3.21 2.50 13.92
C ALA A 129 4.27 1.68 14.68
N VAL A 130 4.28 1.80 16.01
CA VAL A 130 5.24 1.11 16.88
C VAL A 130 4.50 0.03 17.65
N TYR A 131 4.82 -1.22 17.36
CA TYR A 131 4.23 -2.39 17.99
C TYR A 131 5.20 -3.03 18.99
N GLY A 132 4.65 -3.56 20.07
CA GLY A 132 5.43 -4.28 21.08
C GLY A 132 4.55 -4.71 22.23
N ALA A 133 4.93 -5.79 22.92
CA ALA A 133 4.26 -6.28 24.12
C ALA A 133 4.28 -5.26 25.26
N SER A 134 3.47 -5.46 26.28
CA SER A 134 3.56 -4.66 27.52
C SER A 134 4.95 -4.81 28.12
N GLY A 135 5.55 -3.72 28.58
CA GLY A 135 6.92 -3.72 29.12
C GLY A 135 8.05 -3.66 28.08
N SER A 136 7.78 -3.67 26.77
CA SER A 136 8.79 -3.56 25.71
C SER A 136 9.44 -2.17 25.57
N MET A 137 9.28 -1.31 26.55
CA MET A 137 9.85 0.05 26.60
C MET A 137 9.45 0.99 25.47
N LYS A 138 8.33 0.77 24.76
CA LYS A 138 7.86 1.64 23.66
C LYS A 138 7.84 3.13 24.03
N THR A 139 7.28 3.45 25.19
CA THR A 139 7.22 4.83 25.69
C THR A 139 8.61 5.43 25.85
N ARG A 140 9.53 4.69 26.47
CA ARG A 140 10.87 5.18 26.75
C ARG A 140 11.76 5.23 25.50
N SER A 141 11.72 4.19 24.67
CA SER A 141 12.64 4.07 23.53
C SER A 141 12.18 4.88 22.31
N PHE A 142 10.87 5.10 22.15
CA PHE A 142 10.34 5.82 20.99
C PHE A 142 9.67 7.13 21.38
N CYS A 143 8.61 7.11 22.22
CA CYS A 143 7.80 8.31 22.47
C CYS A 143 8.63 9.44 23.12
N MET A 144 9.42 9.11 24.16
CA MET A 144 10.27 10.11 24.82
C MET A 144 11.34 10.66 23.88
N ASN A 145 12.02 9.79 23.13
CA ASN A 145 13.01 10.22 22.14
C ASN A 145 12.40 11.13 21.07
N ARG A 146 11.19 10.81 20.61
CA ARG A 146 10.47 11.65 19.64
C ARG A 146 10.12 13.03 20.23
N ILE A 147 9.66 13.10 21.47
CA ILE A 147 9.41 14.38 22.16
C ILE A 147 10.70 15.20 22.24
N LEU A 148 11.80 14.61 22.71
CA LEU A 148 13.07 15.31 22.84
C LEU A 148 13.61 15.81 21.50
N GLN A 149 13.47 15.01 20.45
CA GLN A 149 13.87 15.37 19.09
C GLN A 149 13.02 16.52 18.53
N SER A 150 11.71 16.46 18.71
CA SER A 150 10.81 17.54 18.28
C SER A 150 11.12 18.84 18.98
N VAL A 151 11.47 18.79 20.27
CA VAL A 151 11.93 19.98 21.01
C VAL A 151 13.25 20.52 20.44
N ALA A 152 14.19 19.67 20.13
CA ALA A 152 15.47 20.08 19.51
C ALA A 152 15.26 20.71 18.12
N CYS A 153 14.19 20.35 17.41
CA CYS A 153 13.81 20.88 16.10
C CYS A 153 12.83 22.06 16.18
N GLY A 154 12.35 22.45 17.36
CA GLY A 154 11.35 23.51 17.52
C GLY A 154 9.96 23.17 16.97
N GLU A 155 9.60 21.88 16.93
CA GLU A 155 8.32 21.41 16.43
C GLU A 155 7.23 21.49 17.49
N SER A 156 5.99 21.81 17.10
CA SER A 156 4.81 21.69 17.96
C SER A 156 4.36 20.23 18.05
N LEU A 157 3.82 19.82 19.20
CA LEU A 157 3.44 18.46 19.48
C LEU A 157 1.99 18.37 19.99
N ILE A 158 1.26 17.36 19.51
CA ILE A 158 0.00 16.91 20.09
C ILE A 158 0.22 15.48 20.57
N ILE A 159 0.02 15.25 21.87
CA ILE A 159 0.31 13.96 22.50
C ILE A 159 -0.95 13.41 23.15
N CYS A 160 -1.35 12.19 22.79
CA CYS A 160 -2.40 11.47 23.49
C CYS A 160 -1.72 10.58 24.57
N ASP A 161 -1.93 10.95 25.84
CA ASP A 161 -1.29 10.29 26.99
C ASP A 161 -2.33 9.80 28.01
N PRO A 162 -2.98 8.65 27.78
CA PRO A 162 -4.05 8.17 28.64
C PRO A 162 -3.59 7.78 30.07
N LYS A 163 -2.28 7.70 30.31
CA LYS A 163 -1.68 7.32 31.60
C LYS A 163 -0.97 8.47 32.30
N SER A 164 -0.92 9.65 31.68
CA SER A 164 -0.17 10.82 32.14
C SER A 164 1.34 10.62 32.29
N GLU A 165 1.87 9.47 31.83
CA GLU A 165 3.30 9.11 31.99
C GLU A 165 4.22 10.05 31.20
N LEU A 166 3.82 10.44 29.99
CA LEU A 166 4.61 11.35 29.16
C LEU A 166 4.57 12.76 29.70
N TYR A 167 3.38 13.21 30.15
CA TYR A 167 3.20 14.51 30.76
C TYR A 167 4.06 14.66 32.03
N GLU A 168 3.98 13.71 32.94
CA GLU A 168 4.76 13.74 34.22
C GLU A 168 6.27 13.79 33.96
N LYS A 169 6.76 13.05 32.95
CA LYS A 169 8.18 12.96 32.66
C LYS A 169 8.74 14.08 31.81
N SER A 170 7.91 14.76 30.99
CA SER A 170 8.42 15.72 30.00
C SER A 170 7.90 17.14 30.17
N SER A 171 6.80 17.39 30.89
CA SER A 171 6.18 18.70 30.96
C SER A 171 7.06 19.80 31.54
N GLU A 172 7.82 19.49 32.59
CA GLU A 172 8.76 20.45 33.20
C GLU A 172 9.91 20.78 32.23
N TYR A 173 10.48 19.76 31.59
CA TYR A 173 11.52 19.97 30.58
C TYR A 173 11.04 20.82 29.42
N LEU A 174 9.80 20.57 28.93
CA LEU A 174 9.19 21.34 27.86
C LEU A 174 9.02 22.81 28.24
N ARG A 175 8.50 23.07 29.44
CA ARG A 175 8.35 24.46 29.95
C ARG A 175 9.69 25.16 30.08
N ASN A 176 10.70 24.47 30.58
CA ASN A 176 12.06 25.00 30.70
C ASN A 176 12.71 25.31 29.33
N LYS A 177 12.24 24.65 28.25
CA LYS A 177 12.62 24.94 26.86
C LYS A 177 11.78 26.04 26.20
N GLY A 178 10.85 26.66 26.95
CA GLY A 178 9.99 27.74 26.45
C GLY A 178 8.71 27.27 25.72
N TYR A 179 8.37 25.99 25.84
CA TYR A 179 7.11 25.49 25.27
C TYR A 179 5.91 25.85 26.16
N ILE A 180 4.81 26.23 25.54
CA ILE A 180 3.52 26.34 26.20
C ILE A 180 2.90 24.94 26.25
N VAL A 181 2.86 24.35 27.44
CA VAL A 181 2.27 23.01 27.64
C VAL A 181 0.84 23.19 28.11
N ARG A 182 -0.10 22.75 27.26
CA ARG A 182 -1.54 22.72 27.56
C ARG A 182 -1.98 21.28 27.82
N VAL A 183 -2.82 21.08 28.80
CA VAL A 183 -3.36 19.78 29.19
C VAL A 183 -4.86 19.79 29.01
N PHE A 184 -5.37 18.88 28.18
CA PHE A 184 -6.80 18.65 28.05
C PHE A 184 -7.16 17.32 28.70
N ASN A 185 -7.63 17.37 29.94
CA ASN A 185 -7.91 16.19 30.76
C ASN A 185 -9.40 15.86 30.73
N LEU A 186 -9.75 14.77 30.03
CA LEU A 186 -11.14 14.29 29.91
C LEU A 186 -11.59 13.46 31.11
N VAL A 187 -10.66 12.99 31.94
CA VAL A 187 -10.95 12.16 33.12
C VAL A 187 -11.22 13.03 34.34
N SER A 188 -10.45 14.11 34.51
CA SER A 188 -10.57 15.06 35.61
C SER A 188 -10.52 16.47 35.06
N ALA A 189 -11.67 17.08 34.90
CA ALA A 189 -11.79 18.43 34.34
C ALA A 189 -11.13 19.48 35.26
N GLU A 190 -11.00 19.20 36.55
CA GLU A 190 -10.34 20.07 37.53
C GLU A 190 -8.84 20.22 37.25
N ASN A 191 -8.23 19.19 36.64
CA ASN A 191 -6.84 19.16 36.27
C ASN A 191 -6.62 19.45 34.78
N SER A 192 -7.58 20.08 34.13
CA SER A 192 -7.54 20.44 32.70
C SER A 192 -7.34 21.93 32.54
N ASP A 193 -6.52 22.31 31.56
CA ASP A 193 -6.48 23.67 31.08
C ASP A 193 -7.81 24.00 30.37
N SER A 194 -8.31 25.20 30.55
CA SER A 194 -9.47 25.69 29.81
C SER A 194 -9.06 26.13 28.41
N TRP A 195 -9.91 25.85 27.45
CA TRP A 195 -9.73 26.28 26.08
C TRP A 195 -11.06 26.81 25.53
N ASN A 196 -11.05 28.07 25.14
CA ASN A 196 -12.18 28.68 24.45
C ASN A 196 -11.97 28.57 22.93
N CYS A 197 -12.55 27.55 22.35
CA CYS A 197 -12.45 27.31 20.90
C CYS A 197 -13.04 28.45 20.04
N LEU A 198 -13.95 29.25 20.59
CA LEU A 198 -14.54 30.36 19.85
C LEU A 198 -13.55 31.52 19.64
N CYS A 199 -12.51 31.62 20.46
CA CYS A 199 -11.44 32.60 20.26
C CYS A 199 -10.56 32.31 19.03
N GLU A 200 -10.59 31.07 18.56
CA GLU A 200 -9.77 30.65 17.39
C GLU A 200 -10.45 30.97 16.05
N ILE A 201 -11.71 31.45 16.08
CA ILE A 201 -12.45 31.71 14.83
C ILE A 201 -11.87 32.91 14.08
N ASP A 202 -11.31 33.90 14.80
CA ASP A 202 -10.63 35.09 14.27
C ASP A 202 -11.34 35.74 13.05
N GLY A 203 -12.68 35.87 13.15
CA GLY A 203 -13.51 36.45 12.09
C GLY A 203 -13.68 35.62 10.82
N GLN A 204 -13.17 34.37 10.77
CA GLN A 204 -13.30 33.48 9.62
C GLN A 204 -14.65 32.74 9.66
N GLU A 205 -15.56 33.07 8.76
CA GLU A 205 -16.88 32.41 8.65
C GLU A 205 -16.79 30.90 8.49
N LEU A 206 -15.82 30.41 7.68
CA LEU A 206 -15.60 28.98 7.46
C LEU A 206 -15.24 28.27 8.77
N MET A 207 -14.42 28.86 9.61
CA MET A 207 -14.05 28.27 10.91
C MET A 207 -15.26 28.22 11.84
N ALA A 208 -16.08 29.25 11.85
CA ALA A 208 -17.34 29.25 12.62
C ALA A 208 -18.28 28.12 12.17
N GLN A 209 -18.45 27.93 10.85
CA GLN A 209 -19.26 26.84 10.29
C GLN A 209 -18.71 25.47 10.68
N LEU A 210 -17.39 25.26 10.58
CA LEU A 210 -16.74 24.01 10.96
C LEU A 210 -16.95 23.68 12.45
N PHE A 211 -16.82 24.67 13.34
CA PHE A 211 -17.08 24.45 14.76
C PHE A 211 -18.53 24.08 15.03
N VAL A 212 -19.49 24.79 14.42
CA VAL A 212 -20.92 24.50 14.55
C VAL A 212 -21.20 23.05 14.03
N ASP A 213 -20.67 22.69 12.88
CA ASP A 213 -20.82 21.35 12.30
C ASP A 213 -20.26 20.26 13.23
N VAL A 214 -19.07 20.48 13.80
CA VAL A 214 -18.45 19.54 14.75
C VAL A 214 -19.32 19.38 16.01
N ILE A 215 -19.80 20.48 16.56
CA ILE A 215 -20.67 20.47 17.75
C ILE A 215 -21.97 19.71 17.44
N ILE A 216 -22.65 20.06 16.35
CA ILE A 216 -23.91 19.42 15.96
C ILE A 216 -23.72 17.94 15.73
N LYS A 217 -22.70 17.54 14.98
CA LYS A 217 -22.44 16.12 14.67
C LYS A 217 -22.10 15.30 15.90
N ASN A 218 -21.42 15.89 16.87
CA ASN A 218 -21.02 15.17 18.09
C ASN A 218 -22.05 15.23 19.21
N THR A 219 -22.95 16.24 19.21
CA THR A 219 -24.01 16.37 20.21
C THR A 219 -25.35 15.84 19.72
N ALA A 220 -25.57 15.75 18.41
CA ALA A 220 -26.75 15.09 17.88
C ALA A 220 -26.72 13.60 18.29
N THR A 221 -27.41 13.28 19.35
CA THR A 221 -27.74 11.90 19.71
C THR A 221 -28.53 11.33 18.54
N ASN A 222 -27.94 10.32 17.88
CA ASN A 222 -28.69 9.50 16.93
C ASN A 222 -29.89 8.95 17.70
N GLY A 223 -31.04 9.57 17.48
CA GLY A 223 -32.30 9.08 18.02
C GLY A 223 -32.48 7.63 17.55
N LYS A 224 -32.33 6.69 18.47
CA LYS A 224 -32.88 5.35 18.34
C LYS A 224 -34.34 5.38 18.64
#